data_a11141423a0fcc593a8b508e054eacb9
#
_entry.id   a11141423a0fcc593a8b508e054eacb9
#
_cell.length_a   1.000
_cell.length_b   1.000
_cell.length_c   1.000
_cell.angle_alpha   90.00
_cell.angle_beta   90.00
_cell.angle_gamma   90.00
#
_symmetry.space_group_name_H-M   'P 1'
#
loop_
_entity.id
_entity.type
_entity.pdbx_description
1 polymer ?
#
loop_
_entity_poly.entity_id
_entity_poly.type
_entity_poly.pdbx_seq_one_letter_code
_entity_poly.pdbx_strand_id
1 'polypeptide(L)'
;KYDRQYILNVFASGNVIAEGTKGTGKDLLFSFVACTKPHYANIIYNENTELRQISDFNCNPNTYENLLDGEYMLCEKQNSEGYDYFISDGGISLACHLDTVLKKRYPSFPIYYALVRHLTNSSIHVNAQSFMRIWKPLREQAESFFHCNYTRIRRIFGVKIAQTELIYYSTPKGAEAHVLPVRVGLFSTEAEKAYAVEHNARYGEVRLLSLWQVLPKKSYDSRISVSYT
;
A
#
# COMPACT_ATOMS: atom_id res chain seq x y z
N LYS A 1 19.63 3.32 6.58
CA LYS A 1 18.86 3.69 7.80
C LYS A 1 17.78 4.75 7.50
N TYR A 2 18.11 5.77 6.72
CA TYR A 2 17.21 6.89 6.39
C TYR A 2 15.98 6.44 5.60
N ASP A 3 16.16 5.67 4.53
CA ASP A 3 15.05 5.20 3.67
C ASP A 3 14.07 4.30 4.42
N ARG A 4 14.58 3.46 5.35
CA ARG A 4 13.72 2.60 6.17
C ARG A 4 12.76 3.41 7.05
N GLN A 5 13.29 4.44 7.74
CA GLN A 5 12.46 5.28 8.60
C GLN A 5 11.48 6.11 7.78
N TYR A 6 11.91 6.61 6.62
CA TYR A 6 11.04 7.33 5.70
C TYR A 6 9.86 6.45 5.25
N ILE A 7 10.12 5.21 4.82
CA ILE A 7 9.08 4.26 4.43
C ILE A 7 8.09 4.03 5.58
N LEU A 8 8.58 3.76 6.80
CA LEU A 8 7.71 3.56 7.96
C LEU A 8 6.84 4.79 8.25
N ASN A 9 7.41 5.99 8.15
CA ASN A 9 6.66 7.24 8.36
C ASN A 9 5.56 7.42 7.31
N VAL A 10 5.83 7.10 6.04
CA VAL A 10 4.84 7.16 4.96
C VAL A 10 3.67 6.21 5.24
N PHE A 11 3.95 4.97 5.64
CA PHE A 11 2.89 4.01 5.98
C PHE A 11 2.11 4.41 7.24
N ALA A 12 2.74 5.10 8.17
CA ALA A 12 2.06 5.62 9.36
C ALA A 12 1.21 6.88 9.09
N SER A 13 1.39 7.55 7.94
CA SER A 13 0.69 8.78 7.61
C SER A 13 -0.69 8.58 7.00
N GLY A 14 -0.98 7.41 6.43
CA GLY A 14 -2.28 7.14 5.79
C GLY A 14 -2.28 5.94 4.86
N ASN A 15 -3.27 5.88 3.99
CA ASN A 15 -3.46 4.79 3.05
C ASN A 15 -2.39 4.78 1.95
N VAL A 16 -1.77 3.63 1.76
CA VAL A 16 -0.66 3.46 0.80
C VAL A 16 -1.02 2.44 -0.27
N ILE A 17 -0.71 2.78 -1.52
CA ILE A 17 -0.76 1.84 -2.63
C ILE A 17 0.66 1.51 -3.08
N ALA A 18 0.98 0.21 -3.17
CA ALA A 18 2.23 -0.27 -3.74
C ALA A 18 1.96 -1.06 -5.03
N GLU A 19 2.70 -0.77 -6.09
CA GLU A 19 2.59 -1.50 -7.34
C GLU A 19 3.94 -2.03 -7.83
N GLY A 20 3.88 -2.87 -8.83
CA GLY A 20 5.04 -3.42 -9.53
C GLY A 20 4.74 -4.80 -10.08
N THR A 21 5.50 -5.23 -11.06
CA THR A 21 5.33 -6.54 -11.69
C THR A 21 5.61 -7.70 -10.71
N LYS A 22 5.35 -8.92 -11.11
CA LYS A 22 5.62 -10.10 -10.28
C LYS A 22 7.11 -10.19 -9.93
N GLY A 23 7.41 -10.39 -8.64
CA GLY A 23 8.79 -10.56 -8.16
C GLY A 23 9.55 -9.26 -7.87
N THR A 24 8.96 -8.08 -8.04
CA THR A 24 9.62 -6.78 -7.79
C THR A 24 9.71 -6.40 -6.30
N GLY A 25 9.09 -7.17 -5.40
CA GLY A 25 9.26 -6.98 -3.97
C GLY A 25 8.13 -6.26 -3.24
N LYS A 26 6.93 -6.17 -3.84
CA LYS A 26 5.74 -5.59 -3.19
C LYS A 26 5.43 -6.23 -1.83
N ASP A 27 5.40 -7.56 -1.80
CA ASP A 27 5.12 -8.29 -0.56
C ASP A 27 6.28 -8.19 0.44
N LEU A 28 7.52 -8.01 -0.03
CA LEU A 28 8.66 -7.72 0.85
C LEU A 28 8.52 -6.33 1.48
N LEU A 29 8.07 -5.33 0.73
CA LEU A 29 7.77 -4.00 1.27
C LEU A 29 6.68 -4.08 2.35
N PHE A 30 5.57 -4.77 2.05
CA PHE A 30 4.47 -4.95 3.01
C PHE A 30 4.93 -5.75 4.24
N SER A 31 5.63 -6.86 4.05
CA SER A 31 6.20 -7.65 5.14
C SER A 31 7.13 -6.82 6.03
N PHE A 32 7.94 -5.93 5.45
CA PHE A 32 8.81 -5.04 6.22
C PHE A 32 8.03 -4.12 7.16
N VAL A 33 6.94 -3.52 6.68
CA VAL A 33 6.11 -2.61 7.48
C VAL A 33 5.26 -3.40 8.47
N ALA A 34 4.61 -4.45 8.01
CA ALA A 34 3.74 -5.32 8.79
C ALA A 34 4.47 -5.98 9.99
N CYS A 35 5.78 -6.28 9.86
CA CYS A 35 6.58 -6.83 10.98
C CYS A 35 6.77 -5.87 12.16
N THR A 36 6.40 -4.61 12.05
CA THR A 36 6.63 -3.61 13.11
C THR A 36 5.57 -3.62 14.21
N LYS A 37 4.36 -4.09 13.94
CA LYS A 37 3.23 -4.10 14.87
C LYS A 37 2.17 -5.14 14.47
N PRO A 38 1.23 -5.51 15.36
CA PRO A 38 0.07 -6.33 15.00
C PRO A 38 -0.72 -5.67 13.86
N HIS A 39 -1.28 -6.48 12.97
CA HIS A 39 -1.98 -6.02 11.77
C HIS A 39 -2.94 -7.07 11.23
N TYR A 40 -3.91 -6.60 10.45
CA TYR A 40 -4.76 -7.46 9.63
C TYR A 40 -4.18 -7.63 8.24
N ALA A 41 -4.32 -8.80 7.63
CA ALA A 41 -3.97 -9.01 6.25
C ALA A 41 -4.73 -10.19 5.63
N ASN A 42 -4.83 -10.21 4.30
CA ASN A 42 -5.39 -11.35 3.56
C ASN A 42 -4.37 -12.48 3.31
N ILE A 43 -3.12 -12.27 3.70
CA ILE A 43 -2.03 -13.28 3.66
C ILE A 43 -1.19 -13.18 4.94
N ILE A 44 -0.51 -14.27 5.32
CA ILE A 44 0.35 -14.26 6.50
C ILE A 44 1.71 -13.65 6.16
N TYR A 45 2.06 -12.55 6.82
CA TYR A 45 3.39 -11.94 6.76
C TYR A 45 4.31 -12.44 7.88
N ASN A 46 3.77 -12.58 9.10
CA ASN A 46 4.47 -13.06 10.29
C ASN A 46 3.47 -13.56 11.34
N GLU A 47 3.97 -13.90 12.53
CA GLU A 47 3.19 -14.38 13.68
C GLU A 47 2.17 -13.36 14.24
N ASN A 48 2.38 -12.06 13.98
CA ASN A 48 1.51 -10.98 14.41
C ASN A 48 0.42 -10.65 13.38
N THR A 49 0.30 -11.45 12.32
CA THR A 49 -0.74 -11.29 11.30
C THR A 49 -2.04 -11.93 11.74
N GLU A 50 -3.09 -11.14 11.85
CA GLU A 50 -4.46 -11.64 11.94
C GLU A 50 -5.07 -11.69 10.53
N LEU A 51 -5.43 -12.91 10.08
CA LEU A 51 -6.02 -13.10 8.75
C LEU A 51 -7.44 -12.54 8.70
N ARG A 52 -7.68 -11.64 7.75
CA ARG A 52 -9.00 -11.11 7.43
C ARG A 52 -9.23 -11.02 5.94
N GLN A 53 -10.46 -11.29 5.53
CA GLN A 53 -10.90 -11.13 4.15
C GLN A 53 -11.51 -9.73 3.94
N ILE A 54 -11.52 -9.25 2.69
CA ILE A 54 -12.21 -8.00 2.35
C ILE A 54 -13.71 -8.07 2.67
N SER A 55 -14.30 -9.26 2.59
CA SER A 55 -15.68 -9.51 3.00
C SER A 55 -15.97 -9.17 4.45
N ASP A 56 -14.96 -9.21 5.31
CA ASP A 56 -15.11 -8.91 6.74
C ASP A 56 -15.35 -7.41 6.99
N PHE A 57 -15.04 -6.56 5.99
CA PHE A 57 -15.35 -5.14 5.97
C PHE A 57 -16.65 -4.82 5.23
N ASN A 58 -17.44 -5.85 4.92
CA ASN A 58 -18.70 -5.68 4.23
C ASN A 58 -19.76 -5.16 5.22
N CYS A 59 -19.79 -3.85 5.39
CA CYS A 59 -20.95 -3.21 5.99
C CYS A 59 -22.15 -3.50 5.08
N ASN A 60 -23.22 -4.04 5.65
CA ASN A 60 -24.45 -4.44 4.96
C ASN A 60 -24.91 -3.36 3.95
N PRO A 61 -25.31 -3.70 2.69
CA PRO A 61 -25.67 -2.74 1.65
C PRO A 61 -26.84 -1.80 2.01
N ASN A 62 -27.64 -2.09 3.01
CA ASN A 62 -28.59 -1.14 3.60
C ASN A 62 -27.91 0.00 4.36
N THR A 63 -26.61 -0.03 4.50
CA THR A 63 -25.80 0.82 5.38
C THR A 63 -25.39 2.15 4.72
N TYR A 64 -25.72 2.41 3.45
CA TYR A 64 -25.40 3.73 2.86
C TYR A 64 -26.25 4.83 3.50
N GLU A 65 -27.52 4.57 3.75
CA GLU A 65 -28.40 5.44 4.52
C GLU A 65 -27.99 5.45 6.00
N ASN A 66 -27.64 4.31 6.54
CA ASN A 66 -27.24 4.16 7.93
C ASN A 66 -25.85 4.77 8.25
N LEU A 67 -24.91 4.82 7.30
CA LEU A 67 -23.65 5.58 7.44
C LEU A 67 -23.90 7.08 7.61
N LEU A 68 -24.93 7.63 6.96
CA LEU A 68 -25.35 9.02 7.13
C LEU A 68 -26.07 9.22 8.47
N ASP A 69 -26.70 8.18 9.02
CA ASP A 69 -27.47 8.20 10.27
C ASP A 69 -26.64 7.77 11.53
N GLY A 70 -25.32 7.62 11.41
CA GLY A 70 -24.44 7.40 12.56
C GLY A 70 -24.06 5.95 12.85
N GLU A 71 -24.34 4.97 11.98
CA GLU A 71 -23.85 3.58 12.10
C GLU A 71 -22.38 3.40 11.70
N TYR A 72 -21.56 4.47 11.73
CA TYR A 72 -20.09 4.38 11.75
C TYR A 72 -19.56 3.36 12.78
N MET A 73 -20.36 3.09 13.81
CA MET A 73 -20.03 2.14 14.87
C MET A 73 -19.86 0.68 14.44
N LEU A 74 -20.39 0.25 13.27
CA LEU A 74 -20.18 -1.12 12.79
C LEU A 74 -18.75 -1.33 12.28
N CYS A 75 -18.18 -0.32 11.61
CA CYS A 75 -16.79 -0.38 11.15
C CYS A 75 -15.81 -0.29 12.32
N GLU A 76 -16.12 0.50 13.34
CA GLU A 76 -15.34 0.56 14.59
C GLU A 76 -15.33 -0.78 15.32
N LYS A 77 -16.46 -1.48 15.38
CA LYS A 77 -16.53 -2.82 16.00
C LYS A 77 -15.74 -3.88 15.26
N GLN A 78 -15.56 -3.74 13.94
CA GLN A 78 -14.79 -4.68 13.13
C GLN A 78 -13.27 -4.47 13.28
N ASN A 79 -12.84 -3.29 13.66
CA ASN A 79 -11.44 -2.96 13.93
C ASN A 79 -11.29 -2.20 15.26
N SER A 80 -11.80 -2.79 16.35
CA SER A 80 -11.70 -2.20 17.71
C SER A 80 -10.26 -1.99 18.16
N GLU A 81 -9.33 -2.80 17.65
CA GLU A 81 -7.91 -2.74 17.99
C GLU A 81 -7.17 -1.63 17.23
N GLY A 82 -7.77 -1.05 16.18
CA GLY A 82 -7.13 -0.02 15.36
C GLY A 82 -5.91 -0.53 14.57
N TYR A 83 -5.92 -1.81 14.18
CA TYR A 83 -4.82 -2.39 13.41
C TYR A 83 -4.88 -1.95 11.96
N ASP A 84 -3.71 -1.66 11.36
CA ASP A 84 -3.60 -1.45 9.92
C ASP A 84 -3.93 -2.73 9.16
N TYR A 85 -4.48 -2.56 7.96
CA TYR A 85 -4.85 -3.67 7.10
C TYR A 85 -4.02 -3.70 5.81
N PHE A 86 -3.40 -4.84 5.52
CA PHE A 86 -2.56 -5.06 4.34
C PHE A 86 -3.27 -6.00 3.36
N ILE A 87 -3.64 -5.47 2.20
CA ILE A 87 -4.29 -6.23 1.12
C ILE A 87 -3.25 -6.54 0.05
N SER A 88 -2.83 -7.80 -0.02
CA SER A 88 -1.98 -8.30 -1.11
C SER A 88 -2.82 -8.73 -2.30
N ASP A 89 -2.24 -8.61 -3.50
CA ASP A 89 -2.90 -8.86 -4.78
C ASP A 89 -4.23 -8.10 -4.96
N GLY A 90 -4.29 -6.87 -4.44
CA GLY A 90 -5.44 -6.00 -4.55
C GLY A 90 -5.90 -5.75 -6.00
N GLY A 91 -5.00 -5.96 -6.97
CA GLY A 91 -5.33 -5.95 -8.39
C GLY A 91 -6.24 -7.11 -8.82
N ILE A 92 -6.34 -8.20 -8.05
CA ILE A 92 -7.29 -9.30 -8.26
C ILE A 92 -8.53 -9.06 -7.41
N SER A 93 -8.33 -8.76 -6.13
CA SER A 93 -9.40 -8.59 -5.14
C SER A 93 -10.19 -7.29 -5.33
N LEU A 94 -9.53 -6.24 -5.83
CA LEU A 94 -10.07 -4.87 -5.99
C LEU A 94 -9.83 -4.35 -7.43
N ALA A 95 -9.94 -5.24 -8.41
CA ALA A 95 -9.65 -4.93 -9.81
C ALA A 95 -10.68 -3.96 -10.41
N CYS A 96 -10.22 -2.90 -11.07
CA CYS A 96 -11.07 -1.86 -11.62
C CYS A 96 -12.00 -2.37 -12.75
N HIS A 97 -11.62 -3.43 -13.49
CA HIS A 97 -12.48 -4.02 -14.51
C HIS A 97 -13.69 -4.78 -13.92
N LEU A 98 -13.66 -5.05 -12.62
CA LEU A 98 -14.78 -5.64 -11.87
C LEU A 98 -15.58 -4.57 -11.12
N ASP A 99 -15.44 -3.29 -11.44
CA ASP A 99 -16.06 -2.17 -10.74
C ASP A 99 -17.56 -2.38 -10.47
N THR A 100 -18.31 -2.86 -11.46
CA THR A 100 -19.75 -3.15 -11.31
C THR A 100 -20.00 -4.26 -10.28
N VAL A 101 -19.14 -5.28 -10.23
CA VAL A 101 -19.25 -6.39 -9.27
C VAL A 101 -18.86 -5.91 -7.88
N LEU A 102 -17.77 -5.15 -7.77
CA LEU A 102 -17.30 -4.60 -6.50
C LEU A 102 -18.30 -3.63 -5.90
N LYS A 103 -18.90 -2.74 -6.70
CA LYS A 103 -19.98 -1.84 -6.26
C LYS A 103 -21.19 -2.57 -5.71
N LYS A 104 -21.56 -3.70 -6.32
CA LYS A 104 -22.67 -4.53 -5.82
C LYS A 104 -22.29 -5.32 -4.56
N ARG A 105 -21.06 -5.82 -4.50
CA ARG A 105 -20.61 -6.72 -3.42
C ARG A 105 -20.10 -5.95 -2.20
N TYR A 106 -19.42 -4.81 -2.42
CA TYR A 106 -18.80 -4.00 -1.36
C TYR A 106 -19.11 -2.51 -1.54
N PRO A 107 -20.37 -2.09 -1.52
CA PRO A 107 -20.77 -0.71 -1.84
C PRO A 107 -20.18 0.32 -0.86
N SER A 108 -20.02 -0.04 0.39
CA SER A 108 -19.51 0.85 1.45
C SER A 108 -17.99 0.82 1.61
N PHE A 109 -17.27 -0.12 0.98
CA PHE A 109 -15.82 -0.23 1.15
C PHE A 109 -15.03 1.03 0.74
N PRO A 110 -15.33 1.74 -0.37
CA PRO A 110 -14.65 2.99 -0.69
C PRO A 110 -14.83 4.09 0.36
N ILE A 111 -16.00 4.16 0.97
CA ILE A 111 -16.29 5.14 2.02
C ILE A 111 -15.52 4.75 3.29
N TYR A 112 -15.53 3.48 3.65
CA TYR A 112 -14.73 2.97 4.76
C TYR A 112 -13.25 3.23 4.55
N TYR A 113 -12.73 2.96 3.35
CA TYR A 113 -11.34 3.22 2.98
C TYR A 113 -10.96 4.70 3.15
N ALA A 114 -11.85 5.64 2.77
CA ALA A 114 -11.63 7.07 2.95
C ALA A 114 -11.63 7.49 4.42
N LEU A 115 -12.46 6.85 5.23
CA LEU A 115 -12.72 7.25 6.61
C LEU A 115 -11.99 6.41 7.66
N VAL A 116 -11.32 5.34 7.26
CA VAL A 116 -10.73 4.36 8.19
C VAL A 116 -9.83 5.00 9.25
N ARG A 117 -9.07 6.02 8.90
CA ARG A 117 -8.22 6.75 9.83
C ARG A 117 -9.02 7.49 10.90
N HIS A 118 -10.16 8.06 10.54
CA HIS A 118 -11.03 8.77 11.48
C HIS A 118 -11.85 7.81 12.35
N LEU A 119 -12.24 6.67 11.77
CA LEU A 119 -13.09 5.69 12.42
C LEU A 119 -12.31 4.80 13.40
N THR A 120 -11.12 4.37 13.03
CA THR A 120 -10.37 3.33 13.77
C THR A 120 -8.91 3.70 14.04
N ASN A 121 -8.48 4.91 13.66
CA ASN A 121 -7.08 5.36 13.75
C ASN A 121 -6.08 4.39 13.07
N SER A 122 -6.52 3.73 12.01
CA SER A 122 -5.74 2.76 11.22
C SER A 122 -5.67 3.15 9.76
N SER A 123 -4.90 2.42 8.97
CA SER A 123 -4.76 2.62 7.54
C SER A 123 -4.97 1.31 6.77
N ILE A 124 -5.42 1.42 5.53
CA ILE A 124 -5.56 0.29 4.61
C ILE A 124 -4.51 0.44 3.51
N HIS A 125 -3.60 -0.53 3.45
CA HIS A 125 -2.54 -0.56 2.45
C HIS A 125 -2.84 -1.64 1.41
N VAL A 126 -2.71 -1.29 0.14
CA VAL A 126 -3.04 -2.19 -0.98
C VAL A 126 -1.82 -2.37 -1.87
N ASN A 127 -1.47 -3.60 -2.21
CA ASN A 127 -0.51 -3.84 -3.27
C ASN A 127 -1.18 -4.48 -4.51
N ALA A 128 -0.65 -4.18 -5.69
CA ALA A 128 -1.13 -4.72 -6.95
C ALA A 128 0.01 -4.83 -7.98
N GLN A 129 -0.22 -5.60 -9.04
CA GLN A 129 0.76 -5.68 -10.13
C GLN A 129 0.82 -4.44 -11.00
N SER A 130 -0.26 -3.65 -11.01
CA SER A 130 -0.36 -2.38 -11.72
C SER A 130 -1.33 -1.46 -10.99
N PHE A 131 -0.94 -0.21 -10.85
CA PHE A 131 -1.77 0.84 -10.26
C PHE A 131 -3.15 0.95 -10.93
N MET A 132 -3.19 0.87 -12.25
CA MET A 132 -4.43 0.96 -13.03
C MET A 132 -5.41 -0.21 -12.80
N ARG A 133 -4.95 -1.32 -12.22
CA ARG A 133 -5.82 -2.45 -11.87
C ARG A 133 -6.55 -2.28 -10.55
N ILE A 134 -6.12 -1.34 -9.71
CA ILE A 134 -6.79 -1.05 -8.44
C ILE A 134 -8.05 -0.23 -8.74
N TRP A 135 -9.10 -0.51 -8.00
CA TRP A 135 -10.37 0.20 -8.12
C TRP A 135 -10.20 1.71 -7.98
N LYS A 136 -10.75 2.50 -8.92
CA LYS A 136 -10.53 3.94 -9.04
C LYS A 136 -10.79 4.71 -7.73
N PRO A 137 -11.92 4.51 -7.00
CA PRO A 137 -12.14 5.22 -5.74
C PRO A 137 -11.04 5.03 -4.70
N LEU A 138 -10.38 3.87 -4.66
CA LEU A 138 -9.26 3.62 -3.75
C LEU A 138 -8.00 4.36 -4.18
N ARG A 139 -7.74 4.39 -5.50
CA ARG A 139 -6.58 5.12 -6.04
C ARG A 139 -6.67 6.63 -5.79
N GLU A 140 -7.88 7.19 -5.87
CA GLU A 140 -8.12 8.63 -5.68
C GLU A 140 -8.06 9.05 -4.20
N GLN A 141 -8.20 8.10 -3.28
CA GLN A 141 -8.23 8.35 -1.84
C GLN A 141 -6.96 7.91 -1.11
N ALA A 142 -6.02 7.28 -1.82
CA ALA A 142 -4.73 6.93 -1.23
C ALA A 142 -3.83 8.18 -1.13
N GLU A 143 -3.13 8.29 -0.01
CA GLU A 143 -2.27 9.45 0.28
C GLU A 143 -0.85 9.29 -0.26
N SER A 144 -0.43 8.04 -0.50
CA SER A 144 0.96 7.75 -0.90
C SER A 144 1.06 6.53 -1.78
N PHE A 145 2.07 6.52 -2.66
CA PHE A 145 2.25 5.48 -3.65
C PHE A 145 3.69 5.02 -3.73
N PHE A 146 3.90 3.71 -3.90
CA PHE A 146 5.20 3.12 -4.16
C PHE A 146 5.17 2.31 -5.45
N HIS A 147 6.14 2.53 -6.32
CA HIS A 147 6.46 1.63 -7.40
C HIS A 147 7.65 0.76 -7.02
N CYS A 148 7.45 -0.56 -6.94
CA CYS A 148 8.52 -1.52 -6.70
C CYS A 148 9.19 -1.85 -8.03
N ASN A 149 10.38 -1.29 -8.27
CA ASN A 149 11.08 -1.41 -9.53
C ASN A 149 11.72 -2.80 -9.70
N TYR A 150 12.56 -3.18 -8.74
CA TYR A 150 13.16 -4.53 -8.70
C TYR A 150 13.60 -4.92 -7.30
N THR A 151 13.78 -6.24 -7.09
CA THR A 151 14.39 -6.80 -5.89
C THR A 151 15.57 -7.69 -6.25
N ARG A 152 16.70 -7.47 -5.58
CA ARG A 152 17.89 -8.33 -5.63
C ARG A 152 18.05 -9.06 -4.32
N ILE A 153 18.19 -10.38 -4.38
CA ILE A 153 18.51 -11.20 -3.20
C ILE A 153 19.96 -11.61 -3.28
N ARG A 154 20.72 -11.30 -2.22
CA ARG A 154 22.12 -11.69 -2.05
C ARG A 154 22.25 -12.57 -0.82
N ARG A 155 23.23 -13.45 -0.83
CA ARG A 155 23.60 -14.24 0.34
C ARG A 155 24.99 -13.76 0.82
N ILE A 156 25.02 -13.25 2.06
CA ILE A 156 26.23 -12.73 2.69
C ILE A 156 26.42 -13.50 3.99
N PHE A 157 27.54 -14.21 4.16
CA PHE A 157 27.82 -15.07 5.32
C PHE A 157 26.65 -16.01 5.69
N GLY A 158 26.01 -16.62 4.68
CA GLY A 158 24.88 -17.53 4.90
C GLY A 158 23.53 -16.86 5.14
N VAL A 159 23.49 -15.54 5.34
CA VAL A 159 22.29 -14.75 5.55
C VAL A 159 21.75 -14.26 4.20
N LYS A 160 20.46 -14.44 3.94
CA LYS A 160 19.79 -13.87 2.75
C LYS A 160 19.41 -12.42 3.04
N ILE A 161 19.86 -11.52 2.19
CA ILE A 161 19.53 -10.10 2.25
C ILE A 161 18.84 -9.71 0.95
N ALA A 162 17.65 -9.13 1.06
CA ALA A 162 16.93 -8.53 -0.05
C ALA A 162 17.19 -7.02 -0.10
N GLN A 163 17.46 -6.52 -1.28
CA GLN A 163 17.50 -5.10 -1.61
C GLN A 163 16.38 -4.81 -2.61
N THR A 164 15.39 -4.03 -2.20
CA THR A 164 14.28 -3.60 -3.05
C THR A 164 14.45 -2.13 -3.39
N GLU A 165 14.46 -1.81 -4.68
CA GLU A 165 14.44 -0.43 -5.16
C GLU A 165 12.99 0.01 -5.33
N LEU A 166 12.67 1.16 -4.75
CA LEU A 166 11.33 1.73 -4.68
C LEU A 166 11.35 3.15 -5.22
N ILE A 167 10.31 3.53 -5.94
CA ILE A 167 10.03 4.93 -6.27
C ILE A 167 8.77 5.33 -5.50
N TYR A 168 8.91 6.33 -4.65
CA TYR A 168 7.81 6.92 -3.90
C TYR A 168 7.20 8.08 -4.67
N TYR A 169 5.87 8.19 -4.62
CA TYR A 169 5.10 9.30 -5.16
C TYR A 169 4.12 9.82 -4.11
N SER A 170 4.07 11.14 -3.95
CA SER A 170 3.11 11.80 -3.06
C SER A 170 1.76 12.09 -3.72
N THR A 171 1.61 11.78 -5.02
CA THR A 171 0.37 12.03 -5.76
C THR A 171 0.03 10.85 -6.69
N PRO A 172 -1.27 10.58 -6.92
CA PRO A 172 -1.69 9.56 -7.88
C PRO A 172 -1.22 9.87 -9.31
N LYS A 173 -1.15 11.15 -9.68
CA LYS A 173 -0.70 11.59 -11.01
C LYS A 173 0.77 11.23 -11.28
N GLY A 174 1.64 11.38 -10.28
CA GLY A 174 3.04 10.96 -10.36
C GLY A 174 3.17 9.44 -10.51
N ALA A 175 2.36 8.69 -9.75
CA ALA A 175 2.32 7.23 -9.80
C ALA A 175 1.79 6.72 -11.14
N GLU A 176 0.68 7.27 -11.66
CA GLU A 176 0.10 6.89 -12.96
C GLU A 176 1.05 7.13 -14.13
N ALA A 177 1.80 8.23 -14.10
CA ALA A 177 2.75 8.60 -15.13
C ALA A 177 4.12 7.92 -15.00
N HIS A 178 4.36 7.14 -13.92
CA HIS A 178 5.66 6.53 -13.62
C HIS A 178 6.84 7.49 -13.72
N VAL A 179 6.65 8.69 -13.19
CA VAL A 179 7.61 9.77 -13.32
C VAL A 179 8.90 9.44 -12.58
N LEU A 180 10.05 9.71 -13.20
CA LEU A 180 11.33 9.50 -12.55
C LEU A 180 11.68 10.68 -11.64
N PRO A 181 12.36 10.44 -10.49
CA PRO A 181 12.77 11.50 -9.60
C PRO A 181 13.81 12.41 -10.25
N VAL A 182 13.59 13.72 -10.18
CA VAL A 182 14.56 14.72 -10.61
C VAL A 182 15.56 14.95 -9.47
N ARG A 183 16.84 14.72 -9.76
CA ARG A 183 17.91 14.93 -8.78
C ARG A 183 18.50 16.32 -8.96
N VAL A 184 18.42 17.13 -7.92
CA VAL A 184 19.11 18.41 -7.83
C VAL A 184 20.28 18.26 -6.86
N GLY A 185 21.49 18.56 -7.29
CA GLY A 185 22.71 18.51 -6.49
C GLY A 185 23.31 19.90 -6.27
N LEU A 186 24.41 19.97 -5.52
CA LEU A 186 25.15 21.22 -5.25
C LEU A 186 25.65 21.91 -6.54
N PHE A 187 25.89 21.14 -7.60
CA PHE A 187 26.40 21.63 -8.89
C PHE A 187 25.32 21.77 -9.96
N SER A 188 24.03 21.60 -9.58
CA SER A 188 22.93 21.76 -10.54
C SER A 188 22.80 23.22 -10.96
N THR A 189 22.59 23.42 -12.25
CA THR A 189 22.34 24.72 -12.87
C THR A 189 20.99 25.30 -12.40
N GLU A 190 20.79 26.60 -12.56
CA GLU A 190 19.52 27.26 -12.23
C GLU A 190 18.37 26.72 -13.10
N ALA A 191 18.66 26.34 -14.37
CA ALA A 191 17.68 25.71 -15.26
C ALA A 191 17.23 24.33 -14.73
N GLU A 192 18.15 23.51 -14.24
CA GLU A 192 17.83 22.20 -13.63
C GLU A 192 17.04 22.35 -12.32
N LYS A 193 17.37 23.33 -11.52
CA LYS A 193 16.61 23.66 -10.30
C LYS A 193 15.19 24.12 -10.64
N ALA A 194 15.03 25.02 -11.62
CA ALA A 194 13.73 25.48 -12.09
C ALA A 194 12.89 24.33 -12.65
N TYR A 195 13.49 23.44 -13.45
CA TYR A 195 12.85 22.23 -13.95
C TYR A 195 12.38 21.32 -12.81
N ALA A 196 13.19 21.13 -11.78
CA ALA A 196 12.81 20.31 -10.63
C ALA A 196 11.61 20.90 -9.86
N VAL A 197 11.57 22.23 -9.73
CA VAL A 197 10.43 22.93 -9.10
C VAL A 197 9.15 22.75 -9.93
N GLU A 198 9.21 22.93 -11.24
CA GLU A 198 8.07 22.72 -12.15
C GLU A 198 7.61 21.27 -12.13
N HIS A 199 8.56 20.33 -12.17
CA HIS A 199 8.28 18.88 -12.09
C HIS A 199 7.54 18.53 -10.80
N ASN A 200 8.04 19.01 -9.64
CA ASN A 200 7.41 18.75 -8.35
C ASN A 200 6.04 19.45 -8.23
N ALA A 201 5.87 20.64 -8.79
CA ALA A 201 4.57 21.31 -8.84
C ALA A 201 3.54 20.50 -9.67
N ARG A 202 4.00 19.82 -10.71
CA ARG A 202 3.15 19.05 -11.62
C ARG A 202 2.79 17.64 -11.10
N TYR A 203 3.75 16.94 -10.49
CA TYR A 203 3.65 15.52 -10.16
C TYR A 203 3.73 15.23 -8.66
N GLY A 204 3.99 16.25 -7.84
CA GLY A 204 4.27 16.09 -6.42
C GLY A 204 5.69 15.61 -6.15
N GLU A 205 5.94 15.22 -4.91
CA GLU A 205 7.24 14.70 -4.50
C GLU A 205 7.46 13.30 -5.09
N VAL A 206 8.62 13.10 -5.71
CA VAL A 206 9.07 11.81 -6.25
C VAL A 206 10.44 11.47 -5.67
N ARG A 207 10.56 10.31 -5.03
CA ARG A 207 11.84 9.85 -4.41
C ARG A 207 12.22 8.45 -4.84
N LEU A 208 13.51 8.27 -5.11
CA LEU A 208 14.11 6.94 -5.22
C LEU A 208 14.60 6.48 -3.83
N LEU A 209 14.14 5.31 -3.41
CA LEU A 209 14.44 4.71 -2.10
C LEU A 209 15.02 3.31 -2.28
N SER A 210 15.82 2.87 -1.31
CA SER A 210 16.38 1.53 -1.28
C SER A 210 16.09 0.85 0.06
N LEU A 211 15.28 -0.19 0.03
CA LEU A 211 14.92 -0.99 1.20
C LEU A 211 15.79 -2.23 1.30
N TRP A 212 16.55 -2.34 2.38
CA TRP A 212 17.37 -3.50 2.71
C TRP A 212 16.74 -4.29 3.83
N GLN A 213 16.55 -5.60 3.62
CA GLN A 213 15.92 -6.50 4.59
C GLN A 213 16.72 -7.79 4.73
N VAL A 214 16.88 -8.26 5.98
CA VAL A 214 17.33 -9.61 6.26
C VAL A 214 16.11 -10.53 6.15
N LEU A 215 16.18 -11.51 5.26
CA LEU A 215 15.11 -12.49 5.11
C LEU A 215 15.26 -13.58 6.17
N PRO A 216 14.17 -13.96 6.87
CA PRO A 216 14.20 -15.06 7.84
C PRO A 216 14.61 -16.37 7.15
N LYS A 217 15.22 -17.31 7.92
CA LYS A 217 15.64 -18.62 7.41
C LYS A 217 14.47 -19.43 6.80
N LYS A 218 13.27 -19.33 7.41
CA LYS A 218 12.02 -19.75 6.81
C LYS A 218 11.45 -18.53 6.08
N SER A 219 11.80 -18.39 4.81
CA SER A 219 11.26 -17.30 3.99
C SER A 219 9.76 -17.48 3.84
N TYR A 220 9.05 -16.36 3.91
CA TYR A 220 7.70 -16.18 3.44
C TYR A 220 7.41 -17.08 2.22
N ASP A 221 6.46 -17.99 2.37
CA ASP A 221 5.96 -18.80 1.26
C ASP A 221 4.72 -18.12 0.69
N SER A 222 4.88 -17.43 -0.44
CA SER A 222 3.79 -16.79 -1.17
C SER A 222 2.72 -17.79 -1.65
N ARG A 223 2.94 -19.11 -1.46
CA ARG A 223 1.98 -20.16 -1.79
C ARG A 223 0.97 -20.44 -0.69
N ILE A 224 1.18 -19.91 0.53
CA ILE A 224 0.17 -19.94 1.59
C ILE A 224 -0.75 -18.74 1.40
N SER A 225 -1.38 -18.64 0.23
CA SER A 225 -2.57 -17.82 0.06
C SER A 225 -3.76 -18.61 0.55
N VAL A 226 -4.60 -18.02 1.40
CA VAL A 226 -5.91 -18.58 1.72
C VAL A 226 -6.63 -18.76 0.38
N SER A 227 -6.91 -20.01 0.03
CA SER A 227 -7.71 -20.33 -1.15
C SER A 227 -9.06 -19.64 -1.01
N TYR A 228 -9.38 -18.80 -1.97
CA TYR A 228 -10.71 -18.20 -2.07
C TYR A 228 -11.73 -19.33 -2.36
N THR A 229 -12.40 -19.83 -1.36
CA THR A 229 -13.60 -20.67 -1.48
C THR A 229 -14.84 -19.81 -1.34
#